data_2d5b64a8c6311d53b35cf07b3c46be1b
#
_entry.id   2d5b64a8c6311d53b35cf07b3c46be1b
#
_cell.length_a   1.000
_cell.length_b   1.000
_cell.length_c   1.000
_cell.angle_alpha   90.00
_cell.angle_beta   90.00
_cell.angle_gamma   90.00
#
_symmetry.space_group_name_H-M   'P 1'
#
loop_
_entity.id
_entity.type
_entity.pdbx_description
1 polymer ?
#
loop_
_entity_poly.entity_id
_entity_poly.type
_entity_poly.pdbx_seq_one_letter_code
_entity_poly.pdbx_strand_id
1 'polypeptide(L)'
;MNITAGKYNGRKVIAPDENITRPTLSKVRMALFNTLQSLIDFEGASFLDMFAGSGIMGLEAISRGFEKVVAIEKNPKIFKVLENNYKSLGERQTLIKGDSLKSMPQEFFDVIYIEPPNYAGVYEEALSVIGECKIIILEHTTEIDLTGFELIKQKKYGDKYLTFLHK
;
A
#
# COMPACT_ATOMS: atom_id res chain seq x y z
N MET A 1 9.05 0.92 -12.64
CA MET A 1 8.09 -0.16 -12.28
C MET A 1 6.89 -0.07 -13.21
N ASN A 2 6.20 -1.16 -13.44
CA ASN A 2 4.99 -1.16 -14.27
C ASN A 2 3.79 -1.68 -13.47
N ILE A 3 2.62 -1.13 -13.77
CA ILE A 3 1.34 -1.64 -13.26
C ILE A 3 1.09 -3.00 -13.89
N THR A 4 0.64 -3.97 -13.10
CA THR A 4 0.64 -5.40 -13.48
C THR A 4 -0.70 -5.91 -13.99
N ALA A 5 -1.80 -5.22 -13.74
CA ALA A 5 -3.13 -5.61 -14.19
C ALA A 5 -4.09 -4.41 -14.23
N GLY A 6 -5.30 -4.62 -14.78
CA GLY A 6 -6.38 -3.64 -14.80
C GLY A 6 -6.26 -2.61 -15.93
N LYS A 7 -6.97 -1.50 -15.79
CA LYS A 7 -7.09 -0.46 -16.84
C LYS A 7 -5.76 0.19 -17.24
N TYR A 8 -4.78 0.20 -16.33
CA TYR A 8 -3.45 0.77 -16.56
C TYR A 8 -2.36 -0.28 -16.72
N ASN A 9 -2.70 -1.52 -16.99
CA ASN A 9 -1.72 -2.61 -17.17
C ASN A 9 -0.60 -2.19 -18.13
N GLY A 10 0.64 -2.42 -17.72
CA GLY A 10 1.84 -2.07 -18.49
C GLY A 10 2.29 -0.61 -18.41
N ARG A 11 1.49 0.29 -17.83
CA ARG A 11 1.87 1.70 -17.67
C ARG A 11 3.03 1.83 -16.67
N LYS A 12 3.98 2.67 -17.02
CA LYS A 12 5.19 2.92 -16.22
C LYS A 12 4.90 3.84 -15.04
N VAL A 13 5.42 3.47 -13.88
CA VAL A 13 5.45 4.28 -12.66
C VAL A 13 6.91 4.52 -12.28
N ILE A 14 7.28 5.78 -12.07
CA ILE A 14 8.66 6.18 -11.77
C ILE A 14 8.96 5.88 -10.30
N ALA A 15 10.06 5.15 -10.06
CA ALA A 15 10.58 4.94 -8.71
C ALA A 15 11.34 6.20 -8.23
N PRO A 16 11.32 6.49 -6.92
CA PRO A 16 12.07 7.62 -6.36
C PRO A 16 13.59 7.48 -6.49
N ASP A 17 14.08 6.24 -6.54
CA ASP A 17 15.48 5.87 -6.75
C ASP A 17 15.54 4.79 -7.82
N GLU A 18 16.32 5.04 -8.89
CA GLU A 18 16.46 4.13 -10.03
C GLU A 18 17.07 2.77 -9.66
N ASN A 19 17.71 2.66 -8.51
CA ASN A 19 18.37 1.44 -8.03
C ASN A 19 17.42 0.43 -7.38
N ILE A 20 16.13 0.74 -7.25
CA ILE A 20 15.16 -0.11 -6.52
C ILE A 20 14.21 -0.90 -7.45
N THR A 21 14.49 -0.99 -8.73
CA THR A 21 13.70 -1.86 -9.62
C THR A 21 14.09 -3.33 -9.40
N ARG A 22 13.48 -3.98 -8.42
CA ARG A 22 13.65 -5.42 -8.21
C ARG A 22 12.48 -6.16 -8.87
N PRO A 23 12.74 -7.15 -9.76
CA PRO A 23 11.69 -8.00 -10.36
C PRO A 23 10.79 -8.68 -9.33
N THR A 24 11.34 -8.99 -8.14
CA THR A 24 10.62 -9.55 -6.98
C THR A 24 9.48 -8.66 -6.49
N LEU A 25 9.59 -7.34 -6.58
CA LEU A 25 8.55 -6.41 -6.14
C LEU A 25 7.28 -6.54 -6.97
N SER A 26 7.38 -6.71 -8.28
CA SER A 26 6.21 -6.93 -9.15
C SER A 26 5.49 -8.24 -8.83
N LYS A 27 6.21 -9.31 -8.56
CA LYS A 27 5.63 -10.60 -8.15
C LYS A 27 4.90 -10.52 -6.82
N VAL A 28 5.49 -9.85 -5.84
CA VAL A 28 4.89 -9.64 -4.51
C VAL A 28 3.62 -8.81 -4.64
N ARG A 29 3.65 -7.72 -5.42
CA ARG A 29 2.48 -6.88 -5.68
C ARG A 29 1.35 -7.64 -6.38
N MET A 30 1.66 -8.44 -7.42
CA MET A 30 0.68 -9.30 -8.08
C MET A 30 0.07 -10.31 -7.09
N ALA A 31 0.89 -10.95 -6.29
CA ALA A 31 0.44 -11.93 -5.29
C ALA A 31 -0.45 -11.29 -4.23
N LEU A 32 -0.12 -10.07 -3.78
CA LEU A 32 -0.90 -9.30 -2.83
C LEU A 32 -2.32 -9.04 -3.37
N PHE A 33 -2.42 -8.44 -4.56
CA PHE A 33 -3.73 -8.09 -5.14
C PHE A 33 -4.53 -9.32 -5.56
N ASN A 34 -3.89 -10.39 -6.03
CA ASN A 34 -4.57 -11.65 -6.35
C ASN A 34 -5.16 -12.30 -5.09
N THR A 35 -4.44 -12.25 -3.97
CA THR A 35 -4.95 -12.71 -2.68
C THR A 35 -6.09 -11.82 -2.20
N LEU A 36 -5.92 -10.50 -2.25
CA LEU A 36 -6.91 -9.53 -1.82
C LEU A 36 -8.23 -9.66 -2.61
N GLN A 37 -8.15 -9.95 -3.90
CA GLN A 37 -9.32 -10.16 -4.78
C GLN A 37 -10.17 -11.37 -4.35
N SER A 38 -9.55 -12.36 -3.68
CA SER A 38 -10.29 -13.49 -3.11
C SER A 38 -11.00 -13.15 -1.78
N LEU A 39 -10.65 -12.02 -1.16
CA LEU A 39 -11.16 -11.61 0.14
C LEU A 39 -12.24 -10.51 0.07
N ILE A 40 -12.13 -9.59 -0.91
CA ILE A 40 -13.07 -8.47 -1.09
C ILE A 40 -13.32 -8.18 -2.57
N ASP A 41 -14.45 -7.53 -2.85
CA ASP A 41 -14.71 -6.92 -4.16
C ASP A 41 -13.98 -5.57 -4.23
N PHE A 42 -13.30 -5.30 -5.36
CA PHE A 42 -12.59 -4.04 -5.55
C PHE A 42 -13.49 -2.90 -6.04
N GLU A 43 -14.62 -3.22 -6.67
CA GLU A 43 -15.55 -2.20 -7.16
C GLU A 43 -16.12 -1.38 -6.00
N GLY A 44 -15.94 -0.06 -6.07
CA GLY A 44 -16.38 0.87 -5.03
C GLY A 44 -15.54 0.87 -3.75
N ALA A 45 -14.50 0.04 -3.68
CA ALA A 45 -13.66 -0.09 -2.49
C ALA A 45 -12.68 1.07 -2.32
N SER A 46 -12.25 1.29 -1.08
CA SER A 46 -11.27 2.30 -0.69
C SER A 46 -9.97 1.67 -0.18
N PHE A 47 -8.85 2.29 -0.56
CA PHE A 47 -7.49 1.82 -0.27
C PHE A 47 -6.67 2.95 0.35
N LEU A 48 -6.06 2.69 1.49
CA LEU A 48 -5.10 3.60 2.12
C LEU A 48 -3.70 3.01 2.02
N ASP A 49 -2.79 3.76 1.43
CA ASP A 49 -1.35 3.49 1.43
C ASP A 49 -0.66 4.40 2.45
N MET A 50 -0.28 3.84 3.59
CA MET A 50 0.27 4.63 4.70
C MET A 50 1.69 5.15 4.44
N PHE A 51 2.47 4.47 3.60
CA PHE A 51 3.87 4.81 3.31
C PHE A 51 4.10 4.70 1.80
N ALA A 52 3.51 5.64 1.05
CA ALA A 52 3.24 5.45 -0.36
C ALA A 52 4.47 5.43 -1.28
N GLY A 53 5.55 6.11 -0.93
CA GLY A 53 6.73 6.19 -1.79
C GLY A 53 6.37 6.69 -3.19
N SER A 54 6.61 5.85 -4.21
CA SER A 54 6.26 6.17 -5.61
C SER A 54 4.76 6.23 -5.90
N GLY A 55 3.93 5.65 -5.02
CA GLY A 55 2.50 5.49 -5.23
C GLY A 55 2.10 4.26 -6.02
N ILE A 56 3.02 3.33 -6.29
CA ILE A 56 2.74 2.14 -7.13
C ILE A 56 1.61 1.28 -6.56
N MET A 57 1.50 1.13 -5.24
CA MET A 57 0.46 0.28 -4.63
C MET A 57 -0.93 0.89 -4.81
N GLY A 58 -1.08 2.19 -4.55
CA GLY A 58 -2.35 2.89 -4.78
C GLY A 58 -2.74 2.93 -6.26
N LEU A 59 -1.78 3.15 -7.16
CA LEU A 59 -2.01 3.13 -8.61
C LEU A 59 -2.40 1.73 -9.12
N GLU A 60 -1.80 0.68 -8.58
CA GLU A 60 -2.19 -0.70 -8.85
C GLU A 60 -3.63 -0.96 -8.37
N ALA A 61 -3.98 -0.49 -7.18
CA ALA A 61 -5.33 -0.60 -6.62
C ALA A 61 -6.38 0.08 -7.54
N ILE A 62 -6.14 1.32 -7.96
CA ILE A 62 -7.00 2.04 -8.92
C ILE A 62 -7.12 1.26 -10.23
N SER A 63 -6.01 0.82 -10.78
CA SER A 63 -5.98 0.05 -12.02
C SER A 63 -6.84 -1.19 -11.96
N ARG A 64 -6.91 -1.84 -10.81
CA ARG A 64 -7.68 -3.08 -10.59
C ARG A 64 -9.13 -2.86 -10.16
N GLY A 65 -9.59 -1.61 -9.98
CA GLY A 65 -10.99 -1.31 -9.77
C GLY A 65 -11.34 -0.59 -8.46
N PHE A 66 -10.38 -0.31 -7.57
CA PHE A 66 -10.64 0.54 -6.40
C PHE A 66 -11.07 1.93 -6.86
N GLU A 67 -12.06 2.48 -6.18
CA GLU A 67 -12.62 3.78 -6.51
C GLU A 67 -11.88 4.93 -5.82
N LYS A 68 -11.54 4.72 -4.54
CA LYS A 68 -10.90 5.74 -3.71
C LYS A 68 -9.53 5.26 -3.23
N VAL A 69 -8.53 6.10 -3.42
CA VAL A 69 -7.20 5.89 -2.86
C VAL A 69 -6.76 7.12 -2.08
N VAL A 70 -6.24 6.88 -0.88
CA VAL A 70 -5.49 7.88 -0.11
C VAL A 70 -4.06 7.37 0.03
N ALA A 71 -3.09 8.22 -0.29
CA ALA A 71 -1.66 7.89 -0.20
C ALA A 71 -0.94 8.94 0.64
N ILE A 72 -0.13 8.49 1.60
CA ILE A 72 0.60 9.37 2.51
C ILE A 72 2.10 9.17 2.30
N GLU A 73 2.83 10.26 2.09
CA GLU A 73 4.28 10.26 1.95
C GLU A 73 4.90 11.45 2.68
N LYS A 74 5.88 11.17 3.54
CA LYS A 74 6.50 12.17 4.41
C LYS A 74 7.60 12.96 3.72
N ASN A 75 8.39 12.31 2.87
CA ASN A 75 9.54 12.93 2.22
C ASN A 75 9.09 13.87 1.09
N PRO A 76 9.43 15.17 1.11
CA PRO A 76 8.96 16.12 0.09
C PRO A 76 9.40 15.79 -1.34
N LYS A 77 10.61 15.24 -1.50
CA LYS A 77 11.15 14.87 -2.82
C LYS A 77 10.41 13.64 -3.38
N ILE A 78 10.19 12.64 -2.53
CA ILE A 78 9.44 11.43 -2.90
C ILE A 78 7.96 11.77 -3.13
N PHE A 79 7.38 12.64 -2.32
CA PHE A 79 6.01 13.11 -2.53
C PHE A 79 5.82 13.77 -3.90
N LYS A 80 6.83 14.50 -4.40
CA LYS A 80 6.79 15.07 -5.75
C LYS A 80 6.76 13.98 -6.84
N VAL A 81 7.48 12.89 -6.64
CA VAL A 81 7.43 11.72 -7.55
C VAL A 81 6.04 11.08 -7.51
N LEU A 82 5.49 10.89 -6.32
CA LEU A 82 4.13 10.40 -6.10
C LEU A 82 3.10 11.23 -6.88
N GLU A 83 3.10 12.55 -6.70
CA GLU A 83 2.19 13.46 -7.42
C GLU A 83 2.32 13.32 -8.94
N ASN A 84 3.55 13.29 -9.45
CA ASN A 84 3.81 13.19 -10.88
C ASN A 84 3.34 11.85 -11.45
N ASN A 85 3.48 10.76 -10.71
CA ASN A 85 3.00 9.45 -11.12
C ASN A 85 1.46 9.41 -11.24
N TYR A 86 0.75 9.94 -10.25
CA TYR A 86 -0.72 10.05 -10.33
C TYR A 86 -1.17 10.96 -11.48
N LYS A 87 -0.54 12.10 -11.62
CA LYS A 87 -0.83 13.05 -12.69
C LYS A 87 -0.60 12.46 -14.09
N SER A 88 0.45 11.66 -14.27
CA SER A 88 0.78 11.03 -15.55
C SER A 88 -0.29 10.05 -16.04
N LEU A 89 -1.07 9.50 -15.12
CA LEU A 89 -2.20 8.61 -15.40
C LEU A 89 -3.55 9.34 -15.40
N GLY A 90 -3.56 10.67 -15.18
CA GLY A 90 -4.78 11.45 -15.08
C GLY A 90 -5.59 11.19 -13.81
N GLU A 91 -5.00 10.59 -12.80
CA GLU A 91 -5.67 10.25 -11.56
C GLU A 91 -5.70 11.41 -10.56
N ARG A 92 -6.88 11.64 -9.98
CA ARG A 92 -7.12 12.67 -8.96
C ARG A 92 -7.59 12.00 -7.68
N GLN A 93 -6.62 11.53 -6.90
CA GLN A 93 -6.86 10.92 -5.60
C GLN A 93 -6.34 11.81 -4.48
N THR A 94 -6.59 11.45 -3.23
CA THR A 94 -6.11 12.22 -2.08
C THR A 94 -4.67 11.84 -1.76
N LEU A 95 -3.75 12.76 -1.99
CA LEU A 95 -2.32 12.61 -1.67
C LEU A 95 -1.99 13.52 -0.50
N ILE A 96 -1.43 12.96 0.57
CA ILE A 96 -1.12 13.67 1.81
C ILE A 96 0.40 13.71 1.99
N LYS A 97 0.96 14.93 1.99
CA LYS A 97 2.35 15.13 2.38
C LYS A 97 2.44 15.28 3.89
N GLY A 98 2.89 14.22 4.56
CA GLY A 98 2.96 14.21 6.02
C GLY A 98 3.43 12.90 6.60
N ASP A 99 3.58 12.89 7.91
CA ASP A 99 3.90 11.69 8.69
C ASP A 99 2.61 10.90 8.93
N SER A 100 2.51 9.70 8.37
CA SER A 100 1.31 8.86 8.49
C SER A 100 0.97 8.49 9.93
N LEU A 101 1.96 8.43 10.82
CA LEU A 101 1.73 8.18 12.25
C LEU A 101 1.03 9.35 12.96
N LYS A 102 1.04 10.54 12.35
CA LYS A 102 0.43 11.77 12.89
C LYS A 102 -0.72 12.32 12.06
N SER A 103 -0.71 12.02 10.76
CA SER A 103 -1.63 12.59 9.77
C SER A 103 -2.62 11.56 9.20
N MET A 104 -2.83 10.47 9.91
CA MET A 104 -3.71 9.37 9.51
C MET A 104 -5.16 9.86 9.41
N PRO A 105 -5.82 9.74 8.24
CA PRO A 105 -7.27 9.98 8.15
C PRO A 105 -8.05 9.01 9.05
N GLN A 106 -9.02 9.54 9.81
CA GLN A 106 -9.85 8.75 10.72
C GLN A 106 -11.17 8.30 10.08
N GLU A 107 -11.19 8.12 8.78
CA GLU A 107 -12.31 7.55 8.05
C GLU A 107 -12.13 6.03 7.83
N PHE A 108 -13.21 5.36 7.48
CA PHE A 108 -13.18 3.94 7.15
C PHE A 108 -12.48 3.69 5.82
N PHE A 109 -11.64 2.65 5.77
CA PHE A 109 -11.05 2.12 4.53
C PHE A 109 -11.35 0.62 4.41
N ASP A 110 -11.65 0.16 3.19
CA ASP A 110 -11.74 -1.28 2.94
C ASP A 110 -10.40 -1.96 3.14
N VAL A 111 -9.33 -1.32 2.69
CA VAL A 111 -7.96 -1.83 2.82
C VAL A 111 -7.02 -0.76 3.33
N ILE A 112 -6.18 -1.12 4.32
CA ILE A 112 -5.03 -0.32 4.76
C ILE A 112 -3.77 -1.13 4.48
N TYR A 113 -2.87 -0.57 3.67
CA TYR A 113 -1.59 -1.16 3.33
C TYR A 113 -0.45 -0.46 4.08
N ILE A 114 0.42 -1.27 4.71
CA ILE A 114 1.49 -0.80 5.59
C ILE A 114 2.82 -1.46 5.20
N GLU A 115 3.70 -0.69 4.59
CA GLU A 115 5.11 -1.03 4.32
C GLU A 115 6.00 0.15 4.69
N PRO A 116 6.30 0.33 5.99
CA PRO A 116 7.07 1.48 6.47
C PRO A 116 8.57 1.34 6.19
N PRO A 117 9.34 2.44 6.30
CA PRO A 117 10.79 2.35 6.38
C PRO A 117 11.21 1.52 7.59
N ASN A 118 12.34 0.78 7.45
CA ASN A 118 12.81 -0.18 8.45
C ASN A 118 13.41 0.52 9.69
N TYR A 119 12.62 0.61 10.76
CA TYR A 119 13.11 0.88 12.11
C TYR A 119 12.27 0.10 13.14
N ALA A 120 12.86 -0.17 14.33
CA ALA A 120 12.21 -0.98 15.34
C ALA A 120 10.87 -0.38 15.82
N GLY A 121 9.84 -1.21 15.93
CA GLY A 121 8.52 -0.82 16.48
C GLY A 121 7.61 -0.05 15.54
N VAL A 122 8.04 0.23 14.30
CA VAL A 122 7.25 1.05 13.36
C VAL A 122 5.92 0.39 12.96
N TYR A 123 5.89 -0.91 12.81
CA TYR A 123 4.65 -1.63 12.47
C TYR A 123 3.63 -1.57 13.60
N GLU A 124 4.07 -1.79 14.83
CA GLU A 124 3.22 -1.71 16.02
C GLU A 124 2.68 -0.28 16.20
N GLU A 125 3.54 0.71 15.99
CA GLU A 125 3.15 2.11 16.03
C GLU A 125 2.13 2.45 14.93
N ALA A 126 2.35 1.99 13.70
CA ALA A 126 1.40 2.14 12.59
C ALA A 126 0.06 1.47 12.90
N LEU A 127 0.07 0.24 13.41
CA LEU A 127 -1.13 -0.48 13.81
C LEU A 127 -1.90 0.20 14.94
N SER A 128 -1.22 0.96 15.80
CA SER A 128 -1.85 1.69 16.92
C SER A 128 -2.65 2.91 16.49
N VAL A 129 -2.37 3.48 15.30
CA VAL A 129 -2.99 4.75 14.84
C VAL A 129 -4.05 4.56 13.77
N ILE A 130 -4.20 3.35 13.20
CA ILE A 130 -5.19 3.10 12.15
C ILE A 130 -6.63 3.16 12.68
N GLY A 131 -7.52 3.68 11.83
CA GLY A 131 -8.96 3.69 12.07
C GLY A 131 -9.64 2.35 11.73
N GLU A 132 -10.95 2.39 11.54
CA GLU A 132 -11.73 1.21 11.14
C GLU A 132 -11.43 0.81 9.69
N CYS A 133 -11.30 -0.50 9.47
CA CYS A 133 -11.05 -1.07 8.15
C CYS A 133 -11.55 -2.51 8.07
N LYS A 134 -11.67 -3.04 6.85
CA LYS A 134 -11.95 -4.46 6.65
C LYS A 134 -10.70 -5.31 6.71
N ILE A 135 -9.66 -4.89 5.98
CA ILE A 135 -8.42 -5.66 5.85
C ILE A 135 -7.22 -4.75 6.05
N ILE A 136 -6.26 -5.23 6.84
CA ILE A 136 -4.94 -4.65 6.98
C ILE A 136 -3.96 -5.57 6.27
N ILE A 137 -3.07 -5.00 5.46
CA ILE A 137 -2.01 -5.73 4.79
C ILE A 137 -0.67 -5.18 5.26
N LEU A 138 0.16 -6.07 5.82
CA LEU A 138 1.54 -5.78 6.20
C LEU A 138 2.49 -6.45 5.22
N GLU A 139 3.43 -5.69 4.66
CA GLU A 139 4.59 -6.24 3.95
C GLU A 139 5.81 -6.05 4.83
N HIS A 140 6.44 -7.16 5.25
CA HIS A 140 7.50 -7.11 6.25
C HIS A 140 8.52 -8.25 6.11
N THR A 141 9.69 -8.09 6.75
CA THR A 141 10.76 -9.09 6.78
C THR A 141 11.04 -9.61 8.19
N THR A 142 10.58 -8.88 9.21
CA THR A 142 10.79 -9.22 10.64
C THR A 142 9.47 -9.66 11.28
N GLU A 143 9.56 -10.31 12.41
CA GLU A 143 8.38 -10.62 13.23
C GLU A 143 7.74 -9.32 13.75
N ILE A 144 6.41 -9.32 13.82
CA ILE A 144 5.61 -8.20 14.29
C ILE A 144 4.67 -8.72 15.37
N ASP A 145 4.50 -7.96 16.45
CA ASP A 145 3.47 -8.24 17.45
C ASP A 145 2.08 -7.93 16.88
N LEU A 146 1.30 -8.98 16.65
CA LEU A 146 -0.05 -8.92 16.09
C LEU A 146 -1.13 -9.05 17.18
N THR A 147 -0.78 -8.87 18.45
CA THR A 147 -1.75 -8.92 19.56
C THR A 147 -2.90 -7.93 19.34
N GLY A 148 -4.13 -8.41 19.43
CA GLY A 148 -5.35 -7.62 19.19
C GLY A 148 -5.83 -7.62 17.74
N PHE A 149 -5.15 -8.34 16.86
CA PHE A 149 -5.54 -8.50 15.45
C PHE A 149 -5.78 -9.98 15.13
N GLU A 150 -6.72 -10.24 14.23
CA GLU A 150 -7.00 -11.58 13.74
C GLU A 150 -6.26 -11.84 12.43
N LEU A 151 -5.46 -12.91 12.40
CA LEU A 151 -4.76 -13.33 11.18
C LEU A 151 -5.73 -13.98 10.20
N ILE A 152 -5.85 -13.40 9.01
CA ILE A 152 -6.61 -13.99 7.89
C ILE A 152 -5.70 -14.95 7.11
N LYS A 153 -4.53 -14.46 6.70
CA LYS A 153 -3.58 -15.19 5.85
C LYS A 153 -2.19 -14.59 5.97
N GLN A 154 -1.17 -15.45 5.88
CA GLN A 154 0.21 -15.03 5.75
C GLN A 154 0.88 -15.85 4.66
N LYS A 155 1.61 -15.19 3.77
CA LYS A 155 2.40 -15.81 2.71
C LYS A 155 3.83 -15.29 2.74
N LYS A 156 4.79 -16.15 2.40
CA LYS A 156 6.21 -15.81 2.33
C LYS A 156 6.69 -15.81 0.88
N TYR A 157 7.41 -14.77 0.50
CA TYR A 157 8.05 -14.60 -0.80
C TYR A 157 9.52 -14.20 -0.59
N GLY A 158 10.43 -15.16 -0.73
CA GLY A 158 11.83 -14.94 -0.37
C GLY A 158 11.98 -14.66 1.12
N ASP A 159 12.49 -13.49 1.48
CA ASP A 159 12.61 -12.98 2.85
C ASP A 159 11.41 -12.10 3.29
N LYS A 160 10.48 -11.82 2.38
CA LYS A 160 9.30 -10.99 2.64
C LYS A 160 8.08 -11.82 3.03
N TYR A 161 7.32 -11.28 3.99
CA TYR A 161 6.01 -11.77 4.37
C TYR A 161 4.93 -10.79 3.92
N LEU A 162 3.84 -11.33 3.39
CA LEU A 162 2.56 -10.64 3.24
C LEU A 162 1.60 -11.16 4.30
N THR A 163 1.18 -10.30 5.19
CA THR A 163 0.27 -10.65 6.29
C THR A 163 -1.03 -9.88 6.15
N PHE A 164 -2.14 -10.61 6.09
CA PHE A 164 -3.49 -10.08 5.96
C PHE A 164 -4.21 -10.24 7.29
N LEU A 165 -4.74 -9.15 7.83
CA LEU A 165 -5.34 -9.09 9.16
C LEU A 165 -6.74 -8.48 9.13
N HIS A 166 -7.58 -8.86 10.11
CA HIS A 166 -8.69 -8.06 10.64
C HIS A 166 -8.28 -7.36 11.93
N LYS A 167 -8.85 -6.19 12.13
CA LYS A 167 -8.69 -5.46 13.41
C LYS A 167 -9.54 -6.09 14.51
#